data_e83613c55e7819b0893661891c4b00a0
#
_entry.id   e83613c55e7819b0893661891c4b00a0
#
_cell.length_a   1.000
_cell.length_b   1.000
_cell.length_c   1.000
_cell.angle_alpha   90.00
_cell.angle_beta   90.00
_cell.angle_gamma   90.00
#
_symmetry.space_group_name_H-M   'P 1'
#
loop_
_entity.id
_entity.type
_entity.pdbx_description
1 polymer ?
#
loop_
_entity_poly.entity_id
_entity_poly.type
_entity_poly.pdbx_seq_one_letter_code
_entity_poly.pdbx_strand_id
1 'polypeptide(L)'
;IRSCLVGSEMCIRDSESIMLLSKGISAFIDFCIADLQPNIEACEAAVEQSLSMVTSLNPLIGYEKAASLAKQAFSTGKTIRELCLEQEVLPEATLNEALDPMSMTRPQA
;
A
#
# COMPACT_ATOMS: atom_id res chain seq x y z
N ILE A 1 34.71 -41.13 12.27
CA ILE A 1 33.72 -41.60 11.25
C ILE A 1 32.28 -41.10 11.61
N ARG A 2 31.97 -40.87 12.88
CA ARG A 2 30.61 -40.39 13.30
C ARG A 2 30.32 -38.90 12.97
N SER A 3 31.34 -38.06 12.83
CA SER A 3 31.16 -36.63 12.59
C SER A 3 30.81 -36.27 11.12
N CYS A 4 31.13 -37.14 10.15
CA CYS A 4 30.78 -36.92 8.75
C CYS A 4 29.28 -37.19 8.45
N LEU A 5 28.62 -38.08 9.22
CA LEU A 5 27.21 -38.42 9.00
C LEU A 5 26.27 -37.30 9.47
N VAL A 6 26.60 -36.60 10.56
CA VAL A 6 25.80 -35.49 11.08
C VAL A 6 25.79 -34.29 10.11
N GLY A 7 26.92 -33.99 9.47
CA GLY A 7 27.00 -32.94 8.45
C GLY A 7 26.23 -33.26 7.19
N SER A 8 26.19 -34.52 6.75
CA SER A 8 25.44 -34.93 5.55
C SER A 8 23.93 -34.93 5.78
N GLU A 9 23.45 -35.28 6.97
CA GLU A 9 22.02 -35.22 7.29
C GLU A 9 21.50 -33.80 7.34
N MET A 10 22.27 -32.85 7.90
CA MET A 10 21.88 -31.41 7.87
C MET A 10 21.81 -30.90 6.43
N CYS A 11 22.81 -31.18 5.60
CA CYS A 11 22.78 -30.77 4.17
C CYS A 11 21.61 -31.39 3.40
N ILE A 12 21.23 -32.63 3.68
CA ILE A 12 20.08 -33.29 3.04
C ILE A 12 18.77 -32.60 3.46
N ARG A 13 18.60 -32.32 4.75
CA ARG A 13 17.41 -31.61 5.26
C ARG A 13 17.32 -30.18 4.72
N ASP A 14 18.42 -29.47 4.66
CA ASP A 14 18.45 -28.13 4.10
C ASP A 14 18.09 -28.13 2.61
N SER A 15 18.63 -29.10 1.85
CA SER A 15 18.31 -29.26 0.43
C SER A 15 16.83 -29.64 0.21
N GLU A 16 16.26 -30.52 1.05
CA GLU A 16 14.83 -30.85 1.01
C GLU A 16 13.95 -29.63 1.32
N SER A 17 14.31 -28.86 2.35
CA SER A 17 13.58 -27.64 2.72
C SER A 17 13.60 -26.60 1.60
N ILE A 18 14.76 -26.37 0.99
CA ILE A 18 14.90 -25.46 -0.16
C ILE A 18 14.05 -25.94 -1.34
N MET A 19 14.08 -27.25 -1.62
CA MET A 19 13.32 -27.82 -2.73
C MET A 19 11.81 -27.75 -2.50
N LEU A 20 11.34 -28.01 -1.26
CA LEU A 20 9.94 -27.87 -0.89
C LEU A 20 9.46 -26.43 -1.00
N LEU A 21 10.24 -25.46 -0.49
CA LEU A 21 9.92 -24.05 -0.62
C LEU A 21 9.89 -23.61 -2.09
N SER A 22 10.87 -24.01 -2.88
CA SER A 22 10.92 -23.67 -4.32
C SER A 22 9.69 -24.21 -5.06
N LYS A 23 9.32 -25.47 -4.84
CA LYS A 23 8.11 -26.05 -5.44
C LYS A 23 6.83 -25.40 -4.93
N GLY A 24 6.78 -25.09 -3.62
CA GLY A 24 5.64 -24.40 -3.01
C GLY A 24 5.44 -23.00 -3.59
N ILE A 25 6.51 -22.24 -3.79
CA ILE A 25 6.46 -20.92 -4.40
C ILE A 25 5.98 -21.01 -5.86
N SER A 26 6.52 -21.95 -6.64
CA SER A 26 6.07 -22.15 -8.03
C SER A 26 4.58 -22.48 -8.09
N ALA A 27 4.13 -23.44 -7.27
CA ALA A 27 2.72 -23.79 -7.19
C ALA A 27 1.84 -22.60 -6.75
N PHE A 28 2.30 -21.81 -5.79
CA PHE A 28 1.58 -20.61 -5.35
C PHE A 28 1.47 -19.56 -6.47
N ILE A 29 2.54 -19.36 -7.24
CA ILE A 29 2.51 -18.46 -8.40
C ILE A 29 1.51 -18.97 -9.42
N ASP A 30 1.59 -20.25 -9.80
CA ASP A 30 0.78 -20.82 -10.86
C ASP A 30 -0.72 -20.90 -10.51
N PHE A 31 -1.04 -21.21 -9.25
CA PHE A 31 -2.45 -21.45 -8.84
C PHE A 31 -3.10 -20.28 -8.10
N CYS A 32 -2.32 -19.35 -7.58
CA CYS A 32 -2.88 -18.23 -6.79
C CYS A 32 -2.58 -16.86 -7.38
N ILE A 33 -1.43 -16.66 -8.03
CA ILE A 33 -0.99 -15.34 -8.47
C ILE A 33 -1.25 -15.10 -9.96
N ALA A 34 -1.05 -16.12 -10.82
CA ALA A 34 -1.06 -15.95 -12.28
C ALA A 34 -2.37 -15.35 -12.82
N ASP A 35 -3.51 -15.71 -12.21
CA ASP A 35 -4.84 -15.23 -12.60
C ASP A 35 -5.40 -14.15 -11.68
N LEU A 36 -4.57 -13.59 -10.77
CA LEU A 36 -5.01 -12.55 -9.84
C LEU A 36 -5.34 -11.25 -10.62
N GLN A 37 -6.58 -10.81 -10.50
CA GLN A 37 -7.00 -9.53 -11.05
C GLN A 37 -7.43 -8.58 -9.92
N PRO A 38 -7.03 -7.32 -9.96
CA PRO A 38 -7.47 -6.35 -8.97
C PRO A 38 -8.96 -6.04 -9.16
N ASN A 39 -9.68 -5.94 -8.05
CA ASN A 39 -10.98 -5.30 -8.04
C ASN A 39 -10.77 -3.79 -8.07
N ILE A 40 -10.83 -3.21 -9.27
CA ILE A 40 -10.51 -1.80 -9.51
C ILE A 40 -11.40 -0.89 -8.66
N GLU A 41 -12.71 -1.14 -8.64
CA GLU A 41 -13.67 -0.32 -7.88
C GLU A 41 -13.35 -0.33 -6.37
N ALA A 42 -13.04 -1.50 -5.81
CA ALA A 42 -12.69 -1.62 -4.41
C ALA A 42 -11.34 -0.94 -4.08
N CYS A 43 -10.37 -1.01 -5.00
CA CYS A 43 -9.08 -0.35 -4.83
C CYS A 43 -9.22 1.18 -4.88
N GLU A 44 -9.97 1.71 -5.84
CA GLU A 44 -10.23 3.14 -5.96
C GLU A 44 -10.98 3.69 -4.73
N ALA A 45 -12.03 3.00 -4.28
CA ALA A 45 -12.74 3.36 -3.08
C ALA A 45 -11.85 3.34 -1.83
N ALA A 46 -10.98 2.35 -1.70
CA ALA A 46 -10.03 2.26 -0.59
C ALA A 46 -9.00 3.41 -0.59
N VAL A 47 -8.54 3.84 -1.77
CA VAL A 47 -7.65 5.00 -1.90
C VAL A 47 -8.35 6.28 -1.48
N GLU A 48 -9.57 6.55 -1.98
CA GLU A 48 -10.35 7.75 -1.62
C GLU A 48 -10.68 7.80 -0.12
N GLN A 49 -10.93 6.67 0.53
CA GLN A 49 -11.18 6.58 1.97
C GLN A 49 -9.91 6.68 2.82
N SER A 50 -8.74 6.60 2.19
CA SER A 50 -7.47 6.61 2.93
C SER A 50 -7.16 7.99 3.49
N LEU A 51 -7.00 8.07 4.81
CA LEU A 51 -6.56 9.30 5.48
C LEU A 51 -5.11 9.69 5.12
N SER A 52 -4.32 8.76 4.57
CA SER A 52 -2.95 9.04 4.14
C SER A 52 -2.88 10.03 2.98
N MET A 53 -3.98 10.17 2.22
CA MET A 53 -4.09 11.13 1.13
C MET A 53 -3.89 12.59 1.60
N VAL A 54 -4.16 12.87 2.88
CA VAL A 54 -3.94 14.21 3.45
C VAL A 54 -2.48 14.65 3.41
N THR A 55 -1.54 13.70 3.35
CA THR A 55 -0.09 14.03 3.35
C THR A 55 0.34 14.81 2.10
N SER A 56 -0.31 14.59 0.96
CA SER A 56 -0.04 15.33 -0.27
C SER A 56 -0.46 16.81 -0.18
N LEU A 57 -1.37 17.14 0.74
CA LEU A 57 -1.82 18.50 0.97
C LEU A 57 -0.89 19.31 1.89
N ASN A 58 0.01 18.65 2.63
CA ASN A 58 0.92 19.32 3.57
C ASN A 58 1.71 20.50 2.95
N PRO A 59 2.28 20.37 1.74
CA PRO A 59 3.01 21.47 1.11
C PRO A 59 2.12 22.67 0.75
N LEU A 60 0.82 22.46 0.55
CA LEU A 60 -0.13 23.46 0.08
C LEU A 60 -0.83 24.20 1.22
N ILE A 61 -1.24 23.46 2.26
CA ILE A 61 -2.07 24.01 3.36
C ILE A 61 -1.37 24.02 4.72
N GLY A 62 -0.20 23.39 4.81
CA GLY A 62 0.55 23.23 6.05
C GLY A 62 0.08 22.06 6.91
N TYR A 63 0.99 21.54 7.73
CA TYR A 63 0.78 20.33 8.53
C TYR A 63 -0.41 20.41 9.50
N GLU A 64 -0.57 21.54 10.20
CA GLU A 64 -1.63 21.70 11.22
C GLU A 64 -3.04 21.63 10.61
N LYS A 65 -3.25 22.30 9.47
CA LYS A 65 -4.52 22.25 8.76
C LYS A 65 -4.79 20.84 8.20
N ALA A 66 -3.78 20.22 7.61
CA ALA A 66 -3.88 18.86 7.10
C ALA A 66 -4.22 17.86 8.23
N ALA A 67 -3.57 17.97 9.39
CA ALA A 67 -3.87 17.14 10.55
C ALA A 67 -5.29 17.37 11.10
N SER A 68 -5.77 18.61 11.08
CA SER A 68 -7.16 18.94 11.46
C SER A 68 -8.16 18.30 10.50
N LEU A 69 -7.92 18.38 9.19
CA LEU A 69 -8.76 17.73 8.17
C LEU A 69 -8.81 16.21 8.35
N ALA A 70 -7.67 15.58 8.59
CA ALA A 70 -7.61 14.14 8.85
C ALA A 70 -8.43 13.72 10.08
N LYS A 71 -8.36 14.50 11.17
CA LYS A 71 -9.18 14.26 12.36
C LYS A 71 -10.67 14.41 12.09
N GLN A 72 -11.07 15.43 11.32
CA GLN A 72 -12.45 15.63 10.92
C GLN A 72 -12.95 14.51 10.01
N ALA A 73 -12.15 14.09 9.02
CA ALA A 73 -12.45 12.97 8.15
C ALA A 73 -12.71 11.70 8.97
N PHE A 74 -11.81 11.39 9.90
CA PHE A 74 -11.96 10.24 10.78
C PHE A 74 -13.22 10.29 11.65
N SER A 75 -13.56 11.45 12.19
CA SER A 75 -14.74 11.61 13.07
C SER A 75 -16.06 11.63 12.33
N THR A 76 -16.08 12.12 11.09
CA THR A 76 -17.29 12.27 10.28
C THR A 76 -17.53 11.12 9.30
N GLY A 77 -16.49 10.30 9.03
CA GLY A 77 -16.53 9.26 7.99
C GLY A 77 -16.52 9.80 6.56
N LYS A 78 -16.27 11.11 6.38
CA LYS A 78 -16.13 11.75 5.07
C LYS A 78 -14.73 11.57 4.50
N THR A 79 -14.63 11.63 3.19
CA THR A 79 -13.32 11.61 2.53
C THR A 79 -12.59 12.95 2.70
N ILE A 80 -11.26 12.92 2.56
CA ILE A 80 -10.44 14.15 2.57
C ILE A 80 -10.89 15.12 1.47
N ARG A 81 -11.22 14.58 0.30
CA ARG A 81 -11.71 15.35 -0.86
C ARG A 81 -13.00 16.10 -0.53
N GLU A 82 -14.00 15.41 0.02
CA GLU A 82 -15.29 16.01 0.40
C GLU A 82 -15.10 17.16 1.40
N LEU A 83 -14.29 16.96 2.43
CA LEU A 83 -14.04 18.01 3.42
C LEU A 83 -13.29 19.21 2.84
N CYS A 84 -12.32 18.98 1.94
CA CYS A 84 -11.62 20.08 1.29
C CYS A 84 -12.53 20.91 0.39
N LEU A 85 -13.50 20.29 -0.28
CA LEU A 85 -14.51 20.97 -1.10
C LEU A 85 -15.54 21.71 -0.22
N GLU A 86 -16.04 21.09 0.83
CA GLU A 86 -17.00 21.72 1.77
C GLU A 86 -16.42 22.96 2.47
N GLN A 87 -15.14 22.93 2.80
CA GLN A 87 -14.44 24.01 3.50
C GLN A 87 -13.74 24.99 2.58
N GLU A 88 -13.86 24.78 1.26
CA GLU A 88 -13.20 25.61 0.24
C GLU A 88 -11.69 25.83 0.50
N VAL A 89 -11.00 24.78 0.97
CA VAL A 89 -9.59 24.85 1.40
C VAL A 89 -8.67 25.13 0.22
N LEU A 90 -8.98 24.55 -0.95
CA LEU A 90 -8.22 24.67 -2.19
C LEU A 90 -9.17 24.68 -3.40
N PRO A 91 -8.77 25.33 -4.51
CA PRO A 91 -9.48 25.20 -5.78
C PRO A 91 -9.56 23.74 -6.23
N GLU A 92 -10.68 23.33 -6.80
CA GLU A 92 -10.93 21.94 -7.21
C GLU A 92 -9.85 21.37 -8.15
N ALA A 93 -9.36 22.19 -9.09
CA ALA A 93 -8.31 21.78 -10.01
C ALA A 93 -7.01 21.41 -9.27
N THR A 94 -6.59 22.25 -8.32
CA THR A 94 -5.38 22.03 -7.51
C THR A 94 -5.57 20.84 -6.54
N LEU A 95 -6.78 20.67 -6.02
CA LEU A 95 -7.13 19.55 -5.14
C LEU A 95 -7.05 18.21 -5.89
N ASN A 96 -7.57 18.16 -7.12
CA ASN A 96 -7.53 16.96 -7.94
C ASN A 96 -6.08 16.56 -8.31
N GLU A 97 -5.23 17.53 -8.60
CA GLU A 97 -3.81 17.29 -8.87
C GLU A 97 -3.06 16.81 -7.62
N ALA A 98 -3.33 17.44 -6.48
CA ALA A 98 -2.68 17.09 -5.20
C ALA A 98 -3.10 15.71 -4.69
N LEU A 99 -4.36 15.30 -4.91
CA LEU A 99 -4.91 14.01 -4.50
C LEU A 99 -4.79 12.93 -5.59
N ASP A 100 -3.97 13.12 -6.63
CA ASP A 100 -3.68 12.07 -7.59
C ASP A 100 -2.76 11.01 -6.97
N PRO A 101 -3.24 9.75 -6.76
CA PRO A 101 -2.44 8.70 -6.14
C PRO A 101 -1.15 8.39 -6.88
N MET A 102 -1.16 8.54 -8.21
CA MET A 102 0.02 8.28 -9.04
C MET A 102 1.13 9.31 -8.83
N SER A 103 0.77 10.54 -8.52
CA SER A 103 1.74 11.60 -8.18
C SER A 103 2.50 11.29 -6.89
N MET A 104 1.84 10.62 -5.91
CA MET A 104 2.42 10.26 -4.62
C MET A 104 3.39 9.07 -4.69
N THR A 105 3.32 8.25 -5.74
CA THR A 105 4.20 7.08 -5.92
C THR A 105 5.48 7.39 -6.69
N ARG A 106 5.60 8.59 -7.28
CA ARG A 106 6.79 9.00 -7.99
C ARG A 106 7.79 9.64 -7.04
N PRO A 107 9.11 9.34 -7.16
CA PRO A 107 10.12 10.05 -6.38
C PRO A 107 10.06 11.53 -6.74
N GLN A 108 9.86 12.37 -5.75
CA GLN A 108 10.01 13.81 -5.91
C GLN A 108 11.51 14.11 -6.02
N ALA A 109 11.93 14.66 -7.15
CA ALA A 109 13.31 15.03 -7.42
C ALA A 109 13.72 16.26 -6.62
#